data_6d015395cfcac56d2d4469e51f9dc3ac
#
_entry.id   6d015395cfcac56d2d4469e51f9dc3ac
#
_cell.length_a   1.000
_cell.length_b   1.000
_cell.length_c   1.000
_cell.angle_alpha   90.00
_cell.angle_beta   90.00
_cell.angle_gamma   90.00
#
_symmetry.space_group_name_H-M   'P 1'
#
loop_
_entity.id
_entity.type
_entity.pdbx_description
1 polymer ?
#
loop_
_entity_poly.entity_id
_entity_poly.type
_entity_poly.pdbx_seq_one_letter_code
_entity_poly.pdbx_strand_id
1 'polypeptide(L)'
;MSKVESFIAAMEPPAARETVAAVRRLVLAAHEGLTEHIKWNGPSFCFGGDDRITLGLDRTGAVRVVLHRGAKARDGADFVIDDDEGLVTWAARDRGVVMFADAAAVAVRAEAFSRLVRRWIEATRA
;
A
#
# COMPACT_ATOMS: atom_id res chain seq x y z
N MET A 1 6.02 -8.09 -19.73
CA MET A 1 5.24 -7.41 -18.67
C MET A 1 4.70 -8.40 -17.67
N SER A 2 4.80 -8.10 -16.39
CA SER A 2 4.17 -8.88 -15.34
C SER A 2 2.65 -8.71 -15.35
N LYS A 3 1.95 -9.56 -14.60
CA LYS A 3 0.49 -9.41 -14.44
C LYS A 3 0.12 -8.09 -13.78
N VAL A 4 0.93 -7.65 -12.81
CA VAL A 4 0.70 -6.37 -12.13
C VAL A 4 0.92 -5.21 -13.10
N GLU A 5 1.98 -5.23 -13.87
CA GLU A 5 2.24 -4.20 -14.88
C GLU A 5 1.13 -4.11 -15.92
N SER A 6 0.66 -5.26 -16.40
CA SER A 6 -0.45 -5.32 -17.36
C SER A 6 -1.75 -4.79 -16.74
N PHE A 7 -2.00 -5.12 -15.49
CA PHE A 7 -3.17 -4.63 -14.77
C PHE A 7 -3.15 -3.10 -14.67
N ILE A 8 -2.01 -2.53 -14.29
CA ILE A 8 -1.86 -1.06 -14.17
C ILE A 8 -2.05 -0.40 -15.53
N ALA A 9 -1.46 -0.97 -16.59
CA ALA A 9 -1.57 -0.42 -17.95
C ALA A 9 -3.02 -0.36 -18.46
N ALA A 10 -3.90 -1.21 -17.94
CA ALA A 10 -5.31 -1.28 -18.31
C ALA A 10 -6.25 -0.52 -17.36
N MET A 11 -5.72 0.09 -16.29
CA MET A 11 -6.56 0.78 -15.29
C MET A 11 -7.30 1.99 -15.87
N GLU A 12 -8.50 2.22 -15.36
CA GLU A 12 -9.32 3.39 -15.65
C GLU A 12 -9.67 4.12 -14.34
N PRO A 13 -9.65 5.45 -14.32
CA PRO A 13 -9.26 6.36 -15.40
C PRO A 13 -7.75 6.33 -15.68
N PRO A 14 -7.29 6.71 -16.88
CA PRO A 14 -5.85 6.68 -17.22
C PRO A 14 -4.94 7.44 -16.25
N ALA A 15 -5.40 8.53 -15.68
CA ALA A 15 -4.63 9.31 -14.72
C ALA A 15 -4.25 8.49 -13.47
N ALA A 16 -5.07 7.51 -13.08
CA ALA A 16 -4.80 6.64 -11.94
C ALA A 16 -3.58 5.74 -12.18
N ARG A 17 -3.25 5.45 -13.44
CA ARG A 17 -2.09 4.60 -13.78
C ARG A 17 -0.78 5.18 -13.26
N GLU A 18 -0.59 6.50 -13.41
CA GLU A 18 0.61 7.18 -12.91
C GLU A 18 0.69 7.13 -11.37
N THR A 19 -0.43 7.36 -10.71
CA THR A 19 -0.51 7.35 -9.25
C THR A 19 -0.19 5.95 -8.72
N VAL A 20 -0.83 4.92 -9.27
CA VAL A 20 -0.60 3.53 -8.85
C VAL A 20 0.83 3.11 -9.13
N ALA A 21 1.37 3.47 -10.30
CA ALA A 21 2.76 3.14 -10.64
C ALA A 21 3.75 3.81 -9.69
N ALA A 22 3.50 5.06 -9.29
CA ALA A 22 4.35 5.77 -8.33
C ALA A 22 4.31 5.10 -6.95
N VAL A 23 3.13 4.74 -6.46
CA VAL A 23 2.97 4.04 -5.18
C VAL A 23 3.68 2.67 -5.23
N ARG A 24 3.47 1.92 -6.30
CA ARG A 24 4.11 0.61 -6.49
C ARG A 24 5.62 0.69 -6.39
N ARG A 25 6.24 1.67 -7.07
CA ARG A 25 7.70 1.84 -7.03
C ARG A 25 8.19 2.09 -5.61
N LEU A 26 7.50 2.94 -4.87
CA LEU A 26 7.89 3.26 -3.49
C LEU A 26 7.74 2.05 -2.58
N VAL A 27 6.66 1.29 -2.70
CA VAL A 27 6.44 0.10 -1.88
C VAL A 27 7.52 -0.94 -2.14
N LEU A 28 7.75 -1.28 -3.39
CA LEU A 28 8.76 -2.30 -3.74
C LEU A 28 10.17 -1.89 -3.37
N ALA A 29 10.49 -0.59 -3.44
CA ALA A 29 11.79 -0.07 -3.05
C ALA A 29 11.97 0.03 -1.54
N ALA A 30 10.89 0.08 -0.77
CA ALA A 30 10.96 0.30 0.67
C ALA A 30 11.45 -0.94 1.43
N HIS A 31 11.24 -2.14 0.87
CA HIS A 31 11.66 -3.38 1.53
C HIS A 31 11.93 -4.47 0.49
N GLU A 32 13.09 -5.08 0.59
CA GLU A 32 13.56 -6.08 -0.40
C GLU A 32 12.80 -7.42 -0.34
N GLY A 33 12.16 -7.72 0.77
CA GLY A 33 11.43 -8.98 0.96
C GLY A 33 10.02 -9.00 0.39
N LEU A 34 9.59 -7.92 -0.27
CA LEU A 34 8.23 -7.82 -0.79
C LEU A 34 8.09 -8.48 -2.16
N THR A 35 6.98 -9.19 -2.34
CA THR A 35 6.52 -9.70 -3.62
C THR A 35 5.17 -9.08 -3.95
N GLU A 36 4.72 -9.19 -5.19
CA GLU A 36 3.47 -8.58 -5.61
C GLU A 36 2.59 -9.53 -6.41
N HIS A 37 1.29 -9.33 -6.33
CA HIS A 37 0.28 -10.03 -7.14
C HIS A 37 -0.99 -9.16 -7.22
N ILE A 38 -2.05 -9.69 -7.82
CA ILE A 38 -3.35 -9.00 -7.87
C ILE A 38 -4.27 -9.62 -6.83
N LYS A 39 -4.87 -8.78 -6.00
CA LYS A 39 -5.85 -9.18 -4.98
C LYS A 39 -6.86 -8.06 -4.79
N TRP A 40 -8.13 -8.39 -4.57
CA TRP A 40 -9.22 -7.42 -4.41
C TRP A 40 -9.26 -6.42 -5.57
N ASN A 41 -9.01 -6.93 -6.76
CA ASN A 41 -9.01 -6.17 -8.00
C ASN A 41 -7.97 -5.02 -8.00
N GLY A 42 -6.84 -5.22 -7.37
CA GLY A 42 -5.75 -4.26 -7.32
C GLY A 42 -4.39 -4.90 -7.02
N PRO A 43 -3.30 -4.15 -7.25
CA PRO A 43 -1.97 -4.63 -6.86
C PRO A 43 -1.88 -4.84 -5.35
N SER A 44 -1.31 -5.95 -4.94
CA SER A 44 -1.13 -6.29 -3.53
C SER A 44 0.29 -6.77 -3.28
N PHE A 45 0.83 -6.40 -2.12
CA PHE A 45 2.23 -6.66 -1.77
C PHE A 45 2.29 -7.57 -0.55
N CYS A 46 3.05 -8.65 -0.70
CA CYS A 46 3.15 -9.72 0.29
C CYS A 46 4.51 -9.73 0.96
N PHE A 47 4.51 -10.11 2.22
CA PHE A 47 5.72 -10.44 2.95
C PHE A 47 5.50 -11.76 3.68
N GLY A 48 6.44 -12.69 3.51
CA GLY A 48 6.31 -14.01 4.14
C GLY A 48 5.09 -14.80 3.68
N GLY A 49 4.61 -14.55 2.45
CA GLY A 49 3.46 -15.25 1.89
C GLY A 49 2.09 -14.66 2.22
N ASP A 50 2.04 -13.61 3.04
CA ASP A 50 0.79 -12.94 3.41
C ASP A 50 0.75 -11.52 2.86
N ASP A 51 -0.44 -11.08 2.42
CA ASP A 51 -0.64 -9.71 1.98
C ASP A 51 -0.48 -8.72 3.13
N ARG A 52 0.23 -7.63 2.86
CA ARG A 52 0.51 -6.58 3.85
C ARG A 52 0.01 -5.21 3.42
N ILE A 53 -0.02 -4.95 2.11
CA ILE A 53 -0.44 -3.68 1.53
C ILE A 53 -1.20 -4.00 0.25
N THR A 54 -2.42 -3.46 0.12
CA THR A 54 -3.24 -3.66 -1.09
C THR A 54 -3.71 -2.31 -1.60
N LEU A 55 -3.57 -2.09 -2.90
CA LEU A 55 -3.99 -0.84 -3.54
C LEU A 55 -5.38 -0.98 -4.13
N GLY A 56 -6.15 0.10 -4.06
CA GLY A 56 -7.46 0.20 -4.70
C GLY A 56 -7.69 1.62 -5.20
N LEU A 57 -8.77 1.83 -5.91
CA LEU A 57 -9.18 3.15 -6.36
C LEU A 57 -10.52 3.51 -5.74
N ASP A 58 -10.70 4.80 -5.43
CA ASP A 58 -12.01 5.31 -5.08
C ASP A 58 -12.73 5.82 -6.35
N ARG A 59 -13.93 6.40 -6.19
CA ARG A 59 -14.72 6.89 -7.31
C ARG A 59 -14.08 8.04 -8.07
N THR A 60 -13.19 8.78 -7.43
CA THR A 60 -12.51 9.94 -8.03
C THR A 60 -11.24 9.54 -8.77
N GLY A 61 -10.81 8.30 -8.67
CA GLY A 61 -9.54 7.83 -9.21
C GLY A 61 -8.38 8.01 -8.25
N ALA A 62 -8.63 8.47 -7.03
CA ALA A 62 -7.60 8.52 -5.98
C ALA A 62 -7.21 7.10 -5.56
N VAL A 63 -5.94 6.92 -5.23
CA VAL A 63 -5.41 5.61 -4.82
C VAL A 63 -5.56 5.45 -3.32
N ARG A 64 -6.18 4.34 -2.94
CA ARG A 64 -6.30 3.89 -1.57
C ARG A 64 -5.21 2.85 -1.31
N VAL A 65 -4.35 3.13 -0.35
CA VAL A 65 -3.31 2.19 0.08
C VAL A 65 -3.77 1.60 1.41
N VAL A 66 -4.16 0.32 1.39
CA VAL A 66 -4.65 -0.36 2.59
C VAL A 66 -3.49 -1.10 3.25
N LEU A 67 -3.15 -0.69 4.47
CA LEU A 67 -2.19 -1.39 5.32
C LEU A 67 -2.97 -2.41 6.14
N HIS A 68 -2.62 -3.69 6.03
CA HIS A 68 -3.29 -4.77 6.75
C HIS A 68 -2.33 -5.94 7.00
N ARG A 69 -2.83 -6.97 7.66
CA ARG A 69 -2.02 -8.13 8.05
C ARG A 69 -2.49 -9.43 7.37
N GLY A 70 -3.10 -9.30 6.18
CA GLY A 70 -3.62 -10.42 5.43
C GLY A 70 -5.06 -10.77 5.83
N ALA A 71 -5.60 -11.85 5.24
CA ALA A 71 -6.96 -12.30 5.48
C ALA A 71 -7.12 -13.03 6.83
N LYS A 72 -6.02 -13.51 7.42
CA LYS A 72 -6.04 -14.27 8.65
C LYS A 72 -6.24 -13.34 9.85
N ALA A 73 -7.22 -13.65 10.70
CA ALA A 73 -7.49 -12.88 11.90
C ALA A 73 -6.30 -12.93 12.86
N ARG A 74 -5.93 -11.79 13.44
CA ARG A 74 -4.85 -11.67 14.41
C ARG A 74 -5.31 -10.75 15.55
N ASP A 75 -4.73 -10.99 16.73
CA ASP A 75 -4.95 -10.10 17.87
C ASP A 75 -4.12 -8.82 17.66
N GLY A 76 -4.80 -7.69 17.49
CA GLY A 76 -4.19 -6.38 17.31
C GLY A 76 -4.13 -5.53 18.56
N ALA A 77 -4.52 -6.06 19.72
CA ALA A 77 -4.67 -5.26 20.94
C ALA A 77 -3.37 -4.55 21.37
N ASP A 78 -2.24 -5.22 21.21
CA ASP A 78 -0.93 -4.68 21.60
C ASP A 78 -0.13 -4.16 20.40
N PHE A 79 -0.73 -4.11 19.23
CA PHE A 79 -0.06 -3.66 18.03
C PHE A 79 0.10 -2.14 18.05
N VAL A 80 1.34 -1.68 17.88
CA VAL A 80 1.65 -0.25 17.83
C VAL A 80 2.59 0.01 16.67
N ILE A 81 2.26 1.02 15.87
CA ILE A 81 3.12 1.51 14.80
C ILE A 81 3.16 3.04 14.85
N ASP A 82 4.34 3.59 14.61
CA ASP A 82 4.56 5.03 14.60
C ASP A 82 4.20 5.60 13.23
N ASP A 83 3.22 6.52 13.22
CA ASP A 83 2.82 7.30 12.05
C ASP A 83 3.02 8.78 12.37
N ASP A 84 4.28 9.17 12.58
CA ASP A 84 4.67 10.50 13.01
C ASP A 84 4.33 11.61 11.99
N GLU A 85 4.16 11.25 10.72
CA GLU A 85 3.77 12.18 9.66
C GLU A 85 2.25 12.29 9.49
N GLY A 86 1.47 11.49 10.20
CA GLY A 86 0.02 11.53 10.13
C GLY A 86 -0.56 11.12 8.79
N LEU A 87 0.06 10.16 8.10
CA LEU A 87 -0.36 9.73 6.77
C LEU A 87 -1.57 8.80 6.80
N VAL A 88 -1.78 8.09 7.89
CA VAL A 88 -2.73 6.97 7.95
C VAL A 88 -4.02 7.38 8.64
N THR A 89 -5.15 7.01 8.05
CA THR A 89 -6.43 6.98 8.74
C THR A 89 -6.64 5.56 9.25
N TRP A 90 -6.65 5.38 10.56
CA TRP A 90 -6.69 4.07 11.19
C TRP A 90 -8.13 3.59 11.38
N ALA A 91 -8.45 2.43 10.79
CA ALA A 91 -9.73 1.73 11.03
C ALA A 91 -9.64 0.82 12.26
N ALA A 92 -8.45 0.32 12.56
CA ALA A 92 -8.11 -0.47 13.73
C ALA A 92 -6.63 -0.24 14.03
N ARG A 93 -6.11 -0.78 15.12
CA ARG A 93 -4.68 -0.62 15.46
C ARG A 93 -3.76 -1.19 14.39
N ASP A 94 -4.20 -2.25 13.70
CA ASP A 94 -3.43 -2.96 12.69
C ASP A 94 -4.08 -2.92 11.31
N ARG A 95 -4.91 -1.92 11.05
CA ARG A 95 -5.52 -1.70 9.73
C ARG A 95 -5.70 -0.21 9.50
N GLY A 96 -5.10 0.29 8.45
CA GLY A 96 -5.18 1.71 8.11
C GLY A 96 -5.17 1.96 6.62
N VAL A 97 -5.48 3.21 6.25
CA VAL A 97 -5.56 3.63 4.85
C VAL A 97 -4.78 4.91 4.66
N VAL A 98 -3.95 4.94 3.61
CA VAL A 98 -3.32 6.15 3.10
C VAL A 98 -3.96 6.47 1.76
N MET A 99 -4.37 7.72 1.56
CA MET A 99 -4.98 8.17 0.31
C MET A 99 -4.03 9.10 -0.46
N PHE A 100 -3.92 8.85 -1.77
CA PHE A 100 -3.19 9.74 -2.68
C PHE A 100 -4.11 10.16 -3.81
N ALA A 101 -4.35 11.46 -3.92
CA ALA A 101 -5.24 12.00 -4.95
C ALA A 101 -4.66 11.84 -6.36
N ASP A 102 -3.33 11.98 -6.51
CA ASP A 102 -2.65 11.93 -7.79
C ASP A 102 -1.15 11.63 -7.59
N ALA A 103 -0.42 11.53 -8.69
CA ALA A 103 1.02 11.23 -8.65
C ALA A 103 1.82 12.36 -7.98
N ALA A 104 1.38 13.60 -8.11
CA ALA A 104 2.05 14.74 -7.45
C ALA A 104 1.97 14.62 -5.93
N ALA A 105 0.82 14.19 -5.41
CA ALA A 105 0.65 13.94 -3.97
C ALA A 105 1.57 12.84 -3.49
N VAL A 106 1.77 11.78 -4.28
CA VAL A 106 2.73 10.72 -3.97
C VAL A 106 4.15 11.27 -3.88
N ALA A 107 4.54 12.09 -4.85
CA ALA A 107 5.89 12.67 -4.89
C ALA A 107 6.17 13.55 -3.67
N VAL A 108 5.20 14.37 -3.25
CA VAL A 108 5.35 15.24 -2.08
C VAL A 108 5.61 14.44 -0.81
N ARG A 109 5.00 13.26 -0.68
CA ARG A 109 5.07 12.44 0.52
C ARG A 109 5.93 11.19 0.37
N ALA A 110 6.74 11.12 -0.68
CA ALA A 110 7.48 9.92 -1.05
C ALA A 110 8.36 9.39 0.09
N GLU A 111 9.14 10.25 0.74
CA GLU A 111 10.02 9.82 1.83
C GLU A 111 9.26 9.35 3.07
N ALA A 112 8.24 10.12 3.47
CA ALA A 112 7.43 9.77 4.63
C ALA A 112 6.68 8.44 4.40
N PHE A 113 6.13 8.27 3.20
CA PHE A 113 5.44 7.04 2.83
C PHE A 113 6.39 5.84 2.80
N SER A 114 7.57 6.02 2.24
CA SER A 114 8.60 4.97 2.18
C SER A 114 8.97 4.49 3.59
N ARG A 115 9.18 5.43 4.53
CA ARG A 115 9.46 5.09 5.93
C ARG A 115 8.30 4.35 6.58
N LEU A 116 7.07 4.79 6.30
CA LEU A 116 5.87 4.14 6.82
C LEU A 116 5.76 2.69 6.34
N VAL A 117 5.98 2.44 5.05
CA VAL A 117 5.94 1.09 4.48
C VAL A 117 6.97 0.21 5.16
N ARG A 118 8.20 0.69 5.31
CA ARG A 118 9.25 -0.07 5.98
C ARG A 118 8.88 -0.43 7.41
N ARG A 119 8.37 0.56 8.16
CA ARG A 119 7.90 0.33 9.54
C ARG A 119 6.77 -0.69 9.58
N TRP A 120 5.83 -0.60 8.62
CA TRP A 120 4.70 -1.52 8.55
C TRP A 120 5.16 -2.96 8.34
N ILE A 121 6.06 -3.18 7.40
CA ILE A 121 6.59 -4.52 7.12
C ILE A 121 7.36 -5.05 8.33
N GLU A 122 8.22 -4.24 8.95
CA GLU A 122 8.97 -4.64 10.13
C GLU A 122 8.05 -4.97 11.32
N ALA A 123 7.00 -4.18 11.51
CA ALA A 123 6.03 -4.40 12.61
C ALA A 123 5.16 -5.64 12.39
N THR A 124 4.92 -6.03 11.14
CA THR A 124 3.99 -7.13 10.80
C THR A 124 4.70 -8.41 10.39
N ARG A 125 6.03 -8.47 10.48
CA ARG A 125 6.77 -9.63 9.99
C ARG A 125 6.62 -10.89 10.87
N ALA A 126 6.20 -10.76 12.10
CA ALA A 126 6.00 -11.91 13.01
C ALA A 126 4.67 -12.62 12.76
#